data_67cd3e97dbc826b94329ede03387cfe5
#
_entry.id   67cd3e97dbc826b94329ede03387cfe5
#
_cell.length_a   1.000
_cell.length_b   1.000
_cell.length_c   1.000
_cell.angle_alpha   90.00
_cell.angle_beta   90.00
_cell.angle_gamma   90.00
#
_symmetry.space_group_name_H-M   'P 1'
#
loop_
_entity.id
_entity.type
_entity.pdbx_description
1 polymer ?
#
loop_
_entity_poly.entity_id
_entity_poly.type
_entity_poly.pdbx_seq_one_letter_code
_entity_poly.pdbx_strand_id
1 'polypeptide(L)'
;ALLMLPFVALAGSPERFQDGQFIVWIAGLGPAFLFLVLEKLRRTGRSLRTEAENLVFTALFAFGTVYFFTAVQGTVWFAGHVVGVACISAFLLFAFDAERPLLAGTAIGAAFLTRPTTALVAVLFLVEAIRVSSTADDASDPVRLGPPSLDRLVRLLRRIDAAAFAKRLALFSAPVLVALGIASWMNWTRFHNPSPSAFGHEHLAVFWKQRMATWGLFGYHYLPKNLGVMLTILPWLPPHGKRVLDGAYFKINEHGLALWWTTPLYLWLFAPKKRTSEEGVPYGGWLVGTVLLAAAGPFVMNLFYQNSGWQQFGYRFSNDYAPFLVVALALGNRRQGALFWTALLWAVAWNAFGALSFQRAGFENYYFVDGSQTIL
;
A
#
# COMPACT_ATOMS: atom_id res chain seq x y z
N ALA A 1 -13.53 12.50 -1.51
CA ALA A 1 -14.75 13.32 -1.60
C ALA A 1 -15.96 12.47 -2.03
N LEU A 2 -15.96 11.78 -3.18
CA LEU A 2 -17.12 11.04 -3.69
C LEU A 2 -17.71 10.06 -2.68
N LEU A 3 -16.87 9.31 -1.96
CA LEU A 3 -17.31 8.37 -0.92
C LEU A 3 -18.07 9.05 0.22
N MET A 4 -17.76 10.30 0.53
CA MET A 4 -18.36 11.05 1.64
C MET A 4 -19.64 11.77 1.24
N LEU A 5 -19.91 12.01 -0.05
CA LEU A 5 -21.04 12.79 -0.53
C LEU A 5 -22.40 12.33 0.03
N PRO A 6 -22.75 11.03 0.05
CA PRO A 6 -24.02 10.59 0.61
C PRO A 6 -24.16 10.93 2.10
N PHE A 7 -23.07 10.82 2.86
CA PHE A 7 -23.05 11.07 4.30
C PHE A 7 -23.10 12.57 4.62
N VAL A 8 -22.44 13.40 3.79
CA VAL A 8 -22.54 14.86 3.87
C VAL A 8 -23.98 15.32 3.57
N ALA A 9 -24.62 14.72 2.56
CA ALA A 9 -26.02 15.00 2.24
C ALA A 9 -26.96 14.63 3.42
N LEU A 10 -26.71 13.49 4.07
CA LEU A 10 -27.47 13.07 5.25
C LEU A 10 -27.23 13.99 6.47
N ALA A 11 -26.02 14.53 6.63
CA ALA A 11 -25.70 15.49 7.69
C ALA A 11 -26.30 16.87 7.44
N GLY A 12 -26.81 17.15 6.24
CA GLY A 12 -27.43 18.38 5.83
C GLY A 12 -26.49 19.53 5.47
N SER A 13 -25.21 19.47 5.90
CA SER A 13 -24.17 20.41 5.47
C SER A 13 -22.77 19.81 5.68
N PRO A 14 -21.74 20.29 4.91
CA PRO A 14 -20.35 19.85 5.09
C PRO A 14 -19.80 20.11 6.50
N GLU A 15 -20.20 21.20 7.14
CA GLU A 15 -19.72 21.61 8.47
C GLU A 15 -20.19 20.67 9.58
N ARG A 16 -21.32 19.98 9.38
CA ARG A 16 -21.86 19.00 10.32
C ARG A 16 -21.28 17.60 10.13
N PHE A 17 -20.63 17.34 9.02
CA PHE A 17 -20.04 16.04 8.73
C PHE A 17 -18.63 15.97 9.28
N GLN A 18 -18.38 15.04 10.19
CA GLN A 18 -17.06 14.81 10.78
C GLN A 18 -16.28 13.77 9.96
N ASP A 19 -15.57 14.23 8.96
CA ASP A 19 -14.80 13.40 8.03
C ASP A 19 -13.73 12.55 8.74
N GLY A 20 -13.08 13.08 9.77
CA GLY A 20 -12.12 12.34 10.58
C GLY A 20 -12.73 11.12 11.27
N GLN A 21 -13.89 11.27 11.89
CA GLN A 21 -14.60 10.15 12.51
C GLN A 21 -15.02 9.12 11.46
N PHE A 22 -15.56 9.57 10.34
CA PHE A 22 -15.95 8.70 9.24
C PHE A 22 -14.76 7.86 8.75
N ILE A 23 -13.58 8.45 8.59
CA ILE A 23 -12.36 7.75 8.16
C ILE A 23 -11.94 6.69 9.18
N VAL A 24 -12.01 6.98 10.47
CA VAL A 24 -11.72 6.00 11.52
C VAL A 24 -12.67 4.79 11.44
N TRP A 25 -13.95 5.04 11.17
CA TRP A 25 -14.94 3.96 11.02
C TRP A 25 -14.60 3.02 9.86
N ILE A 26 -14.18 3.56 8.72
CA ILE A 26 -13.83 2.74 7.54
C ILE A 26 -12.41 2.18 7.60
N ALA A 27 -11.57 2.63 8.54
CA ALA A 27 -10.19 2.16 8.67
C ALA A 27 -10.09 0.64 8.91
N GLY A 28 -11.10 0.04 9.53
CA GLY A 28 -11.17 -1.41 9.71
C GLY A 28 -11.35 -2.22 8.42
N LEU A 29 -11.83 -1.60 7.32
CA LEU A 29 -12.10 -2.32 6.07
C LEU A 29 -10.81 -2.84 5.41
N GLY A 30 -9.72 -2.08 5.45
CA GLY A 30 -8.43 -2.53 4.89
C GLY A 30 -7.94 -3.82 5.53
N PRO A 31 -7.75 -3.87 6.87
CA PRO A 31 -7.40 -5.09 7.59
C PRO A 31 -8.42 -6.23 7.41
N ALA A 32 -9.73 -5.92 7.40
CA ALA A 32 -10.78 -6.94 7.20
C ALA A 32 -10.66 -7.61 5.83
N PHE A 33 -10.53 -6.84 4.75
CA PHE A 33 -10.30 -7.41 3.42
C PHE A 33 -8.97 -8.17 3.35
N LEU A 34 -7.92 -7.68 3.99
CA LEU A 34 -6.64 -8.38 4.05
C LEU A 34 -6.78 -9.75 4.76
N PHE A 35 -7.50 -9.81 5.88
CA PHE A 35 -7.79 -11.09 6.54
C PHE A 35 -8.53 -12.05 5.60
N LEU A 36 -9.54 -11.57 4.89
CA LEU A 36 -10.27 -12.39 3.91
C LEU A 36 -9.37 -12.88 2.77
N VAL A 37 -8.41 -12.09 2.33
CA VAL A 37 -7.38 -12.51 1.35
C VAL A 37 -6.56 -13.67 1.91
N LEU A 38 -6.02 -13.52 3.12
CA LEU A 38 -5.19 -14.54 3.76
C LEU A 38 -5.97 -15.84 3.99
N GLU A 39 -7.23 -15.74 4.42
CA GLU A 39 -8.12 -16.88 4.59
C GLU A 39 -8.50 -17.54 3.25
N LYS A 40 -8.73 -16.78 2.19
CA LYS A 40 -8.92 -17.30 0.84
C LYS A 40 -7.69 -18.12 0.41
N LEU A 41 -6.49 -17.59 0.58
CA LEU A 41 -5.25 -18.29 0.24
C LEU A 41 -5.04 -19.57 1.07
N ARG A 42 -5.41 -19.54 2.35
CA ARG A 42 -5.39 -20.74 3.22
C ARG A 42 -6.39 -21.80 2.75
N ARG A 43 -7.65 -21.41 2.57
CA ARG A 43 -8.74 -22.33 2.19
C ARG A 43 -8.55 -22.95 0.79
N THR A 44 -7.85 -22.25 -0.09
CA THR A 44 -7.52 -22.75 -1.43
C THR A 44 -6.20 -23.52 -1.49
N GLY A 45 -5.58 -23.83 -0.33
CA GLY A 45 -4.33 -24.60 -0.24
C GLY A 45 -3.08 -23.86 -0.72
N ARG A 46 -3.15 -22.53 -0.90
CA ARG A 46 -2.04 -21.71 -1.41
C ARG A 46 -1.16 -21.12 -0.31
N SER A 47 -1.62 -21.20 0.93
CA SER A 47 -0.89 -20.81 2.12
C SER A 47 -0.97 -21.93 3.16
N LEU A 48 0.16 -22.21 3.82
CA LEU A 48 0.26 -23.16 4.94
C LEU A 48 -0.05 -22.49 6.28
N ARG A 49 -0.49 -21.23 6.28
CA ARG A 49 -0.83 -20.49 7.50
C ARG A 49 -2.11 -21.03 8.11
N THR A 50 -2.14 -21.06 9.44
CA THR A 50 -3.37 -21.25 10.20
C THR A 50 -4.18 -19.96 10.25
N GLU A 51 -5.44 -20.06 10.64
CA GLU A 51 -6.29 -18.87 10.87
C GLU A 51 -5.68 -17.93 11.93
N ALA A 52 -5.15 -18.48 13.02
CA ALA A 52 -4.48 -17.72 14.06
C ALA A 52 -3.25 -16.96 13.52
N GLU A 53 -2.42 -17.61 12.68
CA GLU A 53 -1.30 -16.94 12.03
C GLU A 53 -1.78 -15.82 11.07
N ASN A 54 -2.89 -16.03 10.36
CA ASN A 54 -3.48 -15.00 9.49
C ASN A 54 -4.01 -13.81 10.30
N LEU A 55 -4.60 -14.03 11.46
CA LEU A 55 -4.97 -12.96 12.40
C LEU A 55 -3.74 -12.17 12.87
N VAL A 56 -2.61 -12.87 13.16
CA VAL A 56 -1.36 -12.20 13.52
C VAL A 56 -0.84 -11.30 12.39
N PHE A 57 -0.87 -11.75 11.12
CA PHE A 57 -0.49 -10.92 9.99
C PHE A 57 -1.45 -9.76 9.76
N THR A 58 -2.74 -9.97 10.01
CA THR A 58 -3.73 -8.89 9.95
C THR A 58 -3.49 -7.85 11.06
N ALA A 59 -3.18 -8.28 12.28
CA ALA A 59 -2.82 -7.42 13.39
C ALA A 59 -1.48 -6.69 13.14
N LEU A 60 -0.49 -7.36 12.56
CA LEU A 60 0.74 -6.71 12.08
C LEU A 60 0.40 -5.58 11.11
N PHE A 61 -0.45 -5.83 10.12
CA PHE A 61 -0.86 -4.80 9.17
C PHE A 61 -1.56 -3.64 9.87
N ALA A 62 -2.59 -3.94 10.67
CA ALA A 62 -3.43 -2.93 11.31
C ALA A 62 -2.69 -2.06 12.33
N PHE A 63 -1.80 -2.67 13.14
CA PHE A 63 -1.19 -2.03 14.30
C PHE A 63 0.34 -1.94 14.23
N GLY A 64 1.00 -2.81 13.48
CA GLY A 64 2.47 -2.87 13.37
C GLY A 64 3.01 -2.26 12.08
N THR A 65 2.19 -1.56 11.30
CA THR A 65 2.63 -0.76 10.16
C THR A 65 2.22 0.70 10.33
N VAL A 66 2.77 1.57 9.49
CA VAL A 66 2.38 2.98 9.46
C VAL A 66 0.90 3.21 9.11
N TYR A 67 0.18 2.15 8.78
CA TYR A 67 -1.26 2.22 8.62
C TYR A 67 -1.98 2.64 9.90
N PHE A 68 -1.54 2.15 11.07
CA PHE A 68 -2.13 2.52 12.36
C PHE A 68 -2.08 4.03 12.59
N PHE A 69 -0.89 4.60 12.48
CA PHE A 69 -0.71 6.05 12.56
C PHE A 69 -1.57 6.78 11.53
N THR A 70 -1.56 6.32 10.27
CA THR A 70 -2.31 6.92 9.16
C THR A 70 -3.82 6.90 9.41
N ALA A 71 -4.34 5.81 9.96
CA ALA A 71 -5.77 5.57 10.15
C ALA A 71 -6.41 6.51 11.18
N VAL A 72 -5.64 7.02 12.14
CA VAL A 72 -6.16 7.87 13.23
C VAL A 72 -5.96 9.37 13.01
N GLN A 73 -5.38 9.79 11.86
CA GLN A 73 -5.09 11.21 11.62
C GLN A 73 -6.30 12.01 11.12
N GLY A 74 -7.25 11.41 10.45
CA GLY A 74 -8.51 12.05 10.04
C GLY A 74 -8.40 13.17 8.99
N THR A 75 -7.22 13.64 8.61
CA THR A 75 -7.08 14.70 7.61
C THR A 75 -7.10 14.15 6.18
N VAL A 76 -7.40 15.00 5.20
CA VAL A 76 -7.56 14.60 3.78
C VAL A 76 -6.37 13.82 3.23
N TRP A 77 -5.14 14.17 3.63
CA TRP A 77 -3.91 13.52 3.18
C TRP A 77 -3.79 12.08 3.69
N PHE A 78 -4.29 11.81 4.88
CA PHE A 78 -4.28 10.47 5.49
C PHE A 78 -5.53 9.68 5.10
N ALA A 79 -6.68 10.35 4.99
CA ALA A 79 -7.94 9.76 4.54
C ALA A 79 -7.79 9.07 3.18
N GLY A 80 -7.06 9.69 2.24
CA GLY A 80 -6.75 9.10 0.95
C GLY A 80 -6.01 7.76 1.06
N HIS A 81 -5.11 7.59 2.03
CA HIS A 81 -4.44 6.31 2.25
C HIS A 81 -5.40 5.26 2.84
N VAL A 82 -6.26 5.64 3.80
CA VAL A 82 -7.21 4.70 4.43
C VAL A 82 -8.17 4.13 3.39
N VAL A 83 -8.77 4.99 2.57
CA VAL A 83 -9.67 4.54 1.49
C VAL A 83 -8.89 3.75 0.43
N GLY A 84 -7.69 4.22 0.04
CA GLY A 84 -6.84 3.53 -0.90
C GLY A 84 -6.49 2.11 -0.44
N VAL A 85 -6.09 1.94 0.81
CA VAL A 85 -5.79 0.64 1.43
C VAL A 85 -7.01 -0.28 1.42
N ALA A 86 -8.20 0.21 1.77
CA ALA A 86 -9.42 -0.59 1.70
C ALA A 86 -9.68 -1.08 0.27
N CYS A 87 -9.53 -0.20 -0.72
CA CYS A 87 -9.72 -0.53 -2.13
C CYS A 87 -8.69 -1.54 -2.65
N ILE A 88 -7.37 -1.35 -2.37
CA ILE A 88 -6.35 -2.31 -2.84
C ILE A 88 -6.40 -3.64 -2.10
N SER A 89 -6.85 -3.69 -0.84
CA SER A 89 -7.09 -4.94 -0.12
C SER A 89 -8.31 -5.69 -0.69
N ALA A 90 -9.39 -4.97 -1.03
CA ALA A 90 -10.52 -5.55 -1.75
C ALA A 90 -10.12 -6.02 -3.16
N PHE A 91 -9.28 -5.25 -3.87
CA PHE A 91 -8.70 -5.67 -5.14
C PHE A 91 -7.94 -6.99 -5.03
N LEU A 92 -7.05 -7.14 -4.02
CA LEU A 92 -6.35 -8.40 -3.75
C LEU A 92 -7.33 -9.58 -3.61
N LEU A 93 -8.42 -9.38 -2.86
CA LEU A 93 -9.42 -10.43 -2.63
C LEU A 93 -10.08 -10.92 -3.93
N PHE A 94 -10.35 -10.01 -4.87
CA PHE A 94 -11.05 -10.31 -6.11
C PHE A 94 -10.13 -10.63 -7.28
N ALA A 95 -8.86 -10.18 -7.24
CA ALA A 95 -7.90 -10.32 -8.32
C ALA A 95 -7.23 -11.71 -8.38
N PHE A 96 -7.04 -12.38 -7.22
CA PHE A 96 -6.49 -13.73 -7.23
C PHE A 96 -7.37 -14.68 -8.03
N ASP A 97 -6.72 -15.44 -8.92
CA ASP A 97 -7.33 -16.33 -9.92
C ASP A 97 -8.17 -15.59 -10.98
N ALA A 98 -8.11 -14.27 -11.02
CA ALA A 98 -9.01 -13.47 -11.87
C ALA A 98 -10.48 -13.94 -11.75
N GLU A 99 -10.88 -14.36 -10.52
CA GLU A 99 -12.17 -15.01 -10.26
C GLU A 99 -13.33 -14.04 -10.40
N ARG A 100 -13.14 -12.79 -9.93
CA ARG A 100 -14.17 -11.75 -9.94
C ARG A 100 -13.69 -10.49 -10.66
N PRO A 101 -13.50 -10.53 -11.97
CA PRO A 101 -12.87 -9.45 -12.73
C PRO A 101 -13.61 -8.11 -12.59
N LEU A 102 -14.94 -8.11 -12.61
CA LEU A 102 -15.74 -6.90 -12.44
C LEU A 102 -15.47 -6.22 -11.07
N LEU A 103 -15.48 -7.00 -9.99
CA LEU A 103 -15.22 -6.47 -8.63
C LEU A 103 -13.76 -6.03 -8.47
N ALA A 104 -12.81 -6.76 -9.05
CA ALA A 104 -11.40 -6.36 -9.06
C ALA A 104 -11.21 -5.03 -9.82
N GLY A 105 -11.84 -4.87 -10.98
CA GLY A 105 -11.84 -3.62 -11.75
C GLY A 105 -12.49 -2.47 -11.00
N THR A 106 -13.61 -2.71 -10.30
CA THR A 106 -14.28 -1.69 -9.47
C THR A 106 -13.37 -1.25 -8.32
N ALA A 107 -12.75 -2.19 -7.63
CA ALA A 107 -11.87 -1.90 -6.51
C ALA A 107 -10.63 -1.09 -6.94
N ILE A 108 -10.00 -1.46 -8.07
CA ILE A 108 -8.83 -0.73 -8.57
C ILE A 108 -9.20 0.63 -9.16
N GLY A 109 -10.37 0.75 -9.80
CA GLY A 109 -10.90 2.04 -10.27
C GLY A 109 -11.16 2.99 -9.11
N ALA A 110 -11.74 2.52 -8.01
CA ALA A 110 -11.93 3.31 -6.79
C ALA A 110 -10.59 3.69 -6.13
N ALA A 111 -9.62 2.77 -6.13
CA ALA A 111 -8.26 3.04 -5.65
C ALA A 111 -7.60 4.14 -6.49
N PHE A 112 -7.71 4.08 -7.82
CA PHE A 112 -7.20 5.11 -8.73
C PHE A 112 -7.80 6.49 -8.44
N LEU A 113 -9.12 6.59 -8.27
CA LEU A 113 -9.80 7.85 -7.94
C LEU A 113 -9.36 8.44 -6.59
N THR A 114 -8.77 7.62 -5.73
CA THR A 114 -8.29 8.04 -4.42
C THR A 114 -6.80 8.35 -4.44
N ARG A 115 -6.01 7.42 -5.00
CA ARG A 115 -4.55 7.47 -5.09
C ARG A 115 -4.10 6.85 -6.42
N PRO A 116 -3.86 7.66 -7.45
CA PRO A 116 -3.61 7.15 -8.81
C PRO A 116 -2.46 6.16 -8.94
N THR A 117 -1.41 6.29 -8.11
CA THR A 117 -0.27 5.36 -8.10
C THR A 117 -0.67 3.92 -7.78
N THR A 118 -1.74 3.73 -7.02
CA THR A 118 -2.25 2.40 -6.65
C THR A 118 -2.82 1.62 -7.85
N ALA A 119 -3.18 2.29 -8.94
CA ALA A 119 -3.65 1.60 -10.15
C ALA A 119 -2.59 0.63 -10.73
N LEU A 120 -1.30 0.87 -10.46
CA LEU A 120 -0.22 0.01 -10.96
C LEU A 120 -0.24 -1.39 -10.35
N VAL A 121 -0.93 -1.62 -9.23
CA VAL A 121 -1.11 -2.97 -8.68
C VAL A 121 -1.99 -3.86 -9.58
N ALA A 122 -2.69 -3.28 -10.55
CA ALA A 122 -3.50 -4.01 -11.53
C ALA A 122 -2.72 -5.09 -12.30
N VAL A 123 -1.38 -5.00 -12.34
CA VAL A 123 -0.52 -6.03 -12.92
C VAL A 123 -0.76 -7.41 -12.28
N LEU A 124 -1.13 -7.48 -11.00
CA LEU A 124 -1.52 -8.74 -10.35
C LEU A 124 -2.69 -9.39 -11.10
N PHE A 125 -3.75 -8.64 -11.38
CA PHE A 125 -4.91 -9.18 -12.10
C PHE A 125 -4.54 -9.63 -13.50
N LEU A 126 -3.73 -8.86 -14.22
CA LEU A 126 -3.30 -9.21 -15.59
C LEU A 126 -2.50 -10.52 -15.61
N VAL A 127 -1.55 -10.68 -14.69
CA VAL A 127 -0.73 -11.91 -14.57
C VAL A 127 -1.61 -13.11 -14.18
N GLU A 128 -2.55 -12.94 -13.25
CA GLU A 128 -3.49 -13.99 -12.88
C GLU A 128 -4.47 -14.32 -14.00
N ALA A 129 -4.97 -13.33 -14.74
CA ALA A 129 -5.85 -13.55 -15.89
C ALA A 129 -5.14 -14.33 -17.01
N ILE A 130 -3.86 -14.03 -17.30
CA ILE A 130 -3.05 -14.81 -18.23
C ILE A 130 -2.91 -16.25 -17.72
N ARG A 131 -2.55 -16.45 -16.45
CA ARG A 131 -2.37 -17.77 -15.85
C ARG A 131 -3.64 -18.63 -15.97
N VAL A 132 -4.77 -18.11 -15.48
CA VAL A 132 -6.02 -18.90 -15.44
C VAL A 132 -6.72 -19.03 -16.79
N SER A 133 -6.29 -18.28 -17.82
CA SER A 133 -6.76 -18.42 -19.20
C SER A 133 -5.81 -19.27 -20.05
N SER A 134 -4.69 -19.73 -19.48
CA SER A 134 -3.78 -20.62 -20.18
C SER A 134 -4.23 -22.07 -20.06
N THR A 135 -4.10 -22.83 -21.15
CA THR A 135 -4.33 -24.29 -21.22
C THR A 135 -3.06 -25.10 -20.91
N ALA A 136 -2.01 -24.45 -20.39
CA ALA A 136 -0.80 -25.14 -19.95
C ALA A 136 -1.09 -25.98 -18.69
N ASP A 137 -0.54 -27.19 -18.62
CA ASP A 137 -0.84 -28.17 -17.58
C ASP A 137 -0.51 -27.68 -16.16
N ASP A 138 0.52 -26.83 -16.02
CA ASP A 138 0.96 -26.24 -14.76
C ASP A 138 0.23 -24.92 -14.41
N ALA A 139 -0.61 -24.40 -15.31
CA ALA A 139 -1.31 -23.11 -15.13
C ALA A 139 -2.35 -23.15 -14.00
N SER A 140 -2.95 -24.31 -13.76
CA SER A 140 -3.99 -24.51 -12.73
C SER A 140 -3.42 -24.45 -11.31
N ASP A 141 -2.15 -24.79 -11.11
CA ASP A 141 -1.50 -24.85 -9.81
C ASP A 141 -0.40 -23.78 -9.65
N PRO A 142 -0.71 -22.61 -9.06
CA PRO A 142 0.27 -21.55 -8.86
C PRO A 142 1.38 -21.91 -7.88
N VAL A 143 1.23 -22.99 -7.09
CA VAL A 143 2.29 -23.46 -6.20
C VAL A 143 3.38 -24.16 -7.01
N ARG A 144 3.00 -24.99 -7.99
CA ARG A 144 3.94 -25.72 -8.86
C ARG A 144 4.62 -24.84 -9.92
N LEU A 145 3.99 -23.73 -10.30
CA LEU A 145 4.54 -22.83 -11.33
C LEU A 145 5.92 -22.25 -10.98
N GLY A 146 6.28 -22.19 -9.69
CA GLY A 146 7.47 -21.49 -9.20
C GLY A 146 7.41 -19.96 -9.42
N PRO A 147 8.49 -19.19 -9.16
CA PRO A 147 8.45 -17.74 -9.27
C PRO A 147 8.19 -17.27 -10.72
N PRO A 148 7.48 -16.14 -10.93
CA PRO A 148 7.22 -15.60 -12.25
C PRO A 148 8.54 -15.27 -12.97
N SER A 149 8.65 -15.72 -14.22
CA SER A 149 9.75 -15.41 -15.11
C SER A 149 9.22 -15.09 -16.50
N LEU A 150 10.01 -14.40 -17.29
CA LEU A 150 9.63 -14.05 -18.66
C LEU A 150 9.30 -15.30 -19.49
N ASP A 151 10.12 -16.35 -19.39
CA ASP A 151 9.92 -17.62 -20.13
C ASP A 151 8.60 -18.32 -19.73
N ARG A 152 8.28 -18.30 -18.43
CA ARG A 152 7.01 -18.85 -17.96
C ARG A 152 5.82 -18.04 -18.46
N LEU A 153 5.91 -16.73 -18.42
CA LEU A 153 4.87 -15.84 -18.92
C LEU A 153 4.66 -16.04 -20.43
N VAL A 154 5.73 -16.11 -21.20
CA VAL A 154 5.66 -16.39 -22.65
C VAL A 154 5.05 -17.78 -22.93
N ARG A 155 5.40 -18.81 -22.16
CA ARG A 155 4.81 -20.15 -22.28
C ARG A 155 3.31 -20.12 -22.00
N LEU A 156 2.85 -19.43 -20.96
CA LEU A 156 1.44 -19.27 -20.63
C LEU A 156 0.69 -18.52 -21.74
N LEU A 157 1.28 -17.46 -22.28
CA LEU A 157 0.71 -16.67 -23.38
C LEU A 157 0.58 -17.46 -24.67
N ARG A 158 1.54 -18.33 -24.99
CA ARG A 158 1.48 -19.19 -26.19
C ARG A 158 0.34 -20.22 -26.16
N ARG A 159 -0.15 -20.56 -24.98
CA ARG A 159 -1.24 -21.51 -24.73
C ARG A 159 -2.49 -20.84 -24.17
N ILE A 160 -2.67 -19.54 -24.43
CA ILE A 160 -3.79 -18.78 -23.87
C ILE A 160 -5.09 -19.08 -24.65
N ASP A 161 -6.16 -19.29 -23.93
CA ASP A 161 -7.52 -19.19 -24.49
C ASP A 161 -7.85 -17.69 -24.61
N ALA A 162 -7.76 -17.19 -25.84
CA ALA A 162 -7.95 -15.77 -26.14
C ALA A 162 -9.37 -15.29 -25.79
N ALA A 163 -10.40 -16.13 -25.96
CA ALA A 163 -11.77 -15.75 -25.65
C ALA A 163 -11.99 -15.63 -24.14
N ALA A 164 -11.50 -16.60 -23.36
CA ALA A 164 -11.56 -16.57 -21.91
C ALA A 164 -10.78 -15.39 -21.33
N PHE A 165 -9.59 -15.11 -21.87
CA PHE A 165 -8.76 -13.96 -21.45
C PHE A 165 -9.45 -12.63 -21.78
N ALA A 166 -9.92 -12.46 -23.04
CA ALA A 166 -10.60 -11.24 -23.49
C ALA A 166 -11.85 -10.94 -22.65
N LYS A 167 -12.65 -11.97 -22.32
CA LYS A 167 -13.82 -11.83 -21.46
C LYS A 167 -13.43 -11.30 -20.06
N ARG A 168 -12.39 -11.87 -19.44
CA ARG A 168 -11.91 -11.41 -18.11
C ARG A 168 -11.38 -10.00 -18.18
N LEU A 169 -10.60 -9.69 -19.22
CA LEU A 169 -10.04 -8.36 -19.42
C LEU A 169 -11.14 -7.31 -19.66
N ALA A 170 -12.13 -7.60 -20.48
CA ALA A 170 -13.26 -6.70 -20.73
C ALA A 170 -14.05 -6.41 -19.45
N LEU A 171 -14.39 -7.45 -18.66
CA LEU A 171 -15.09 -7.29 -17.39
C LEU A 171 -14.28 -6.50 -16.37
N PHE A 172 -12.96 -6.68 -16.33
CA PHE A 172 -12.06 -5.91 -15.45
C PHE A 172 -11.94 -4.46 -15.91
N SER A 173 -11.78 -4.23 -17.21
CA SER A 173 -11.54 -2.89 -17.75
C SER A 173 -12.77 -1.99 -17.70
N ALA A 174 -13.97 -2.56 -17.82
CA ALA A 174 -15.20 -1.76 -17.85
C ALA A 174 -15.33 -0.79 -16.67
N PRO A 175 -15.27 -1.20 -15.39
CA PRO A 175 -15.34 -0.26 -14.27
C PRO A 175 -14.10 0.63 -14.14
N VAL A 176 -12.92 0.20 -14.62
CA VAL A 176 -11.73 1.04 -14.69
C VAL A 176 -11.94 2.21 -15.66
N LEU A 177 -12.52 1.94 -16.84
CA LEU A 177 -12.86 2.98 -17.81
C LEU A 177 -13.90 3.96 -17.25
N VAL A 178 -14.88 3.49 -16.49
CA VAL A 178 -15.84 4.34 -15.78
C VAL A 178 -15.08 5.25 -14.77
N ALA A 179 -14.15 4.70 -14.00
CA ALA A 179 -13.36 5.49 -13.05
C ALA A 179 -12.50 6.54 -13.77
N LEU A 180 -11.88 6.20 -14.89
CA LEU A 180 -11.14 7.16 -15.73
C LEU A 180 -12.06 8.26 -16.28
N GLY A 181 -13.26 7.91 -16.74
CA GLY A 181 -14.27 8.87 -17.18
C GLY A 181 -14.70 9.82 -16.06
N ILE A 182 -14.91 9.31 -14.83
CA ILE A 182 -15.20 10.13 -13.65
C ILE A 182 -14.04 11.09 -13.36
N ALA A 183 -12.79 10.61 -13.39
CA ALA A 183 -11.61 11.44 -13.16
C ALA A 183 -11.50 12.55 -14.22
N SER A 184 -11.69 12.22 -15.50
CA SER A 184 -11.69 13.17 -16.60
C SER A 184 -12.77 14.23 -16.46
N TRP A 185 -13.99 13.82 -16.12
CA TRP A 185 -15.10 14.73 -15.88
C TRP A 185 -14.83 15.67 -14.69
N MET A 186 -14.33 15.13 -13.56
CA MET A 186 -13.98 15.93 -12.38
C MET A 186 -12.86 16.93 -12.69
N ASN A 187 -11.86 16.54 -13.47
CA ASN A 187 -10.76 17.41 -13.84
C ASN A 187 -11.22 18.49 -14.85
N TRP A 188 -12.08 18.12 -15.80
CA TRP A 188 -12.70 19.07 -16.71
C TRP A 188 -13.51 20.14 -15.95
N THR A 189 -14.36 19.73 -15.01
CA THR A 189 -15.22 20.66 -14.27
C THR A 189 -14.43 21.60 -13.35
N ARG A 190 -13.25 21.18 -12.87
CA ARG A 190 -12.42 21.96 -11.93
C ARG A 190 -11.35 22.78 -12.62
N PHE A 191 -10.73 22.25 -13.64
CA PHE A 191 -9.50 22.77 -14.22
C PHE A 191 -9.58 22.98 -15.72
N HIS A 192 -10.73 22.70 -16.35
CA HIS A 192 -10.91 22.69 -17.81
C HIS A 192 -9.89 21.79 -18.55
N ASN A 193 -9.37 20.77 -17.86
CA ASN A 193 -8.45 19.79 -18.39
C ASN A 193 -9.06 18.39 -18.26
N PRO A 194 -9.41 17.71 -19.37
CA PRO A 194 -10.08 16.40 -19.33
C PRO A 194 -9.14 15.25 -19.03
N SER A 195 -7.82 15.49 -18.87
CA SER A 195 -6.88 14.41 -18.58
C SER A 195 -7.22 13.76 -17.24
N PRO A 196 -7.39 12.43 -17.16
CA PRO A 196 -7.61 11.72 -15.90
C PRO A 196 -6.40 11.80 -14.96
N SER A 197 -5.23 12.18 -15.47
CA SER A 197 -3.98 12.37 -14.72
C SER A 197 -3.69 13.81 -14.32
N ALA A 198 -4.58 14.76 -14.62
CA ALA A 198 -4.44 16.14 -14.16
C ALA A 198 -4.83 16.21 -12.66
N PHE A 199 -3.84 16.18 -11.78
CA PHE A 199 -4.08 16.11 -10.33
C PHE A 199 -4.25 17.48 -9.65
N GLY A 200 -4.39 18.55 -10.40
CA GLY A 200 -4.58 19.89 -9.86
C GLY A 200 -3.38 20.48 -9.12
N HIS A 201 -2.24 19.79 -9.06
CA HIS A 201 -1.03 20.31 -8.41
C HIS A 201 -0.51 21.59 -9.09
N GLU A 202 -0.74 21.73 -10.37
CA GLU A 202 -0.39 22.93 -11.16
C GLU A 202 -1.17 24.18 -10.69
N HIS A 203 -2.33 23.97 -10.07
CA HIS A 203 -3.21 25.05 -9.60
C HIS A 203 -3.02 25.39 -8.12
N LEU A 204 -2.16 24.64 -7.39
CA LEU A 204 -1.90 24.92 -5.99
C LEU A 204 -0.88 26.05 -5.84
N ALA A 205 -1.22 27.06 -5.04
CA ALA A 205 -0.29 28.11 -4.64
C ALA A 205 0.59 27.61 -3.47
N VAL A 206 1.60 26.78 -3.79
CA VAL A 206 2.48 26.16 -2.78
C VAL A 206 3.95 26.44 -3.10
N PHE A 207 4.79 26.55 -2.08
CA PHE A 207 6.19 26.90 -2.24
C PHE A 207 6.99 25.87 -3.08
N TRP A 208 6.57 24.61 -3.15
CA TRP A 208 7.19 23.58 -4.00
C TRP A 208 6.75 23.62 -5.47
N LYS A 209 5.89 24.57 -5.87
CA LYS A 209 5.40 24.71 -7.25
C LYS A 209 6.55 24.89 -8.25
N GLN A 210 7.55 25.69 -7.88
CA GLN A 210 8.72 25.92 -8.75
C GLN A 210 9.49 24.62 -9.00
N ARG A 211 9.66 23.76 -7.99
CA ARG A 211 10.30 22.45 -8.12
C ARG A 211 9.54 21.55 -9.08
N MET A 212 8.20 21.52 -8.99
CA MET A 212 7.37 20.75 -9.93
C MET A 212 7.44 21.32 -11.35
N ALA A 213 7.53 22.63 -11.51
CA ALA A 213 7.71 23.27 -12.82
C ALA A 213 9.05 22.89 -13.46
N THR A 214 10.11 22.73 -12.64
CA THR A 214 11.45 22.38 -13.12
C THR A 214 11.61 20.89 -13.41
N TRP A 215 11.13 19.99 -12.54
CA TRP A 215 11.43 18.56 -12.60
C TRP A 215 10.19 17.68 -12.76
N GLY A 216 9.01 18.28 -12.90
CA GLY A 216 7.73 17.55 -12.99
C GLY A 216 7.23 17.02 -11.65
N LEU A 217 6.08 16.38 -11.71
CA LEU A 217 5.46 15.73 -10.55
C LEU A 217 6.21 14.44 -10.17
N PHE A 218 6.80 13.77 -11.15
CA PHE A 218 7.62 12.57 -11.01
C PHE A 218 8.95 12.80 -11.75
N GLY A 219 10.06 12.53 -11.08
CA GLY A 219 11.38 12.69 -11.65
C GLY A 219 12.47 12.00 -10.85
N TYR A 220 13.57 11.62 -11.50
CA TYR A 220 14.70 10.95 -10.85
C TYR A 220 15.39 11.84 -9.80
N HIS A 221 15.24 13.15 -9.89
CA HIS A 221 15.75 14.12 -8.92
C HIS A 221 15.21 13.90 -7.50
N TYR A 222 14.04 13.28 -7.37
CA TYR A 222 13.42 13.00 -6.07
C TYR A 222 13.87 11.69 -5.44
N LEU A 223 14.51 10.81 -6.22
CA LEU A 223 14.91 9.46 -5.80
C LEU A 223 15.82 9.46 -4.57
N PRO A 224 16.93 10.24 -4.52
CA PRO A 224 17.82 10.21 -3.35
C PRO A 224 17.11 10.61 -2.07
N LYS A 225 16.28 11.67 -2.12
CA LYS A 225 15.50 12.13 -0.97
C LYS A 225 14.51 11.08 -0.49
N ASN A 226 13.72 10.53 -1.39
CA ASN A 226 12.70 9.54 -1.04
C ASN A 226 13.31 8.24 -0.50
N LEU A 227 14.44 7.79 -1.08
CA LEU A 227 15.23 6.67 -0.54
C LEU A 227 15.79 7.00 0.84
N GLY A 228 16.33 8.20 1.03
CA GLY A 228 16.83 8.66 2.32
C GLY A 228 15.76 8.61 3.39
N VAL A 229 14.58 9.19 3.13
CA VAL A 229 13.44 9.15 4.06
C VAL A 229 13.01 7.71 4.36
N MET A 230 12.87 6.88 3.32
CA MET A 230 12.37 5.52 3.45
C MET A 230 13.34 4.58 4.19
N LEU A 231 14.66 4.79 4.08
CA LEU A 231 15.65 3.81 4.52
C LEU A 231 16.55 4.30 5.66
N THR A 232 16.78 5.60 5.83
CA THR A 232 17.87 6.08 6.67
C THR A 232 17.44 6.92 7.88
N ILE A 233 16.24 7.51 7.87
CA ILE A 233 15.82 8.36 8.99
C ILE A 233 15.43 7.50 10.19
N LEU A 234 16.18 7.71 11.29
CA LEU A 234 15.96 7.07 12.58
C LEU A 234 15.56 8.12 13.62
N PRO A 235 15.01 7.70 14.77
CA PRO A 235 14.84 8.61 15.89
C PRO A 235 16.19 9.24 16.29
N TRP A 236 16.21 10.55 16.41
CA TRP A 236 17.40 11.26 16.86
C TRP A 236 17.54 11.11 18.37
N LEU A 237 18.70 10.63 18.81
CA LEU A 237 19.04 10.49 20.23
C LEU A 237 19.96 11.64 20.64
N PRO A 238 19.81 12.19 21.84
CA PRO A 238 20.72 13.24 22.34
C PRO A 238 22.14 12.67 22.52
N PRO A 239 23.17 13.51 22.38
CA PRO A 239 24.52 13.15 22.77
C PRO A 239 24.57 12.63 24.23
N HIS A 240 25.50 11.71 24.52
CA HIS A 240 25.68 11.08 25.83
C HIS A 240 25.59 12.10 26.97
N GLY A 241 24.75 11.82 27.95
CA GLY A 241 24.64 12.60 29.20
C GLY A 241 23.81 13.89 29.13
N LYS A 242 23.28 14.27 27.96
CA LYS A 242 22.38 15.42 27.85
C LYS A 242 20.97 14.93 27.59
N ARG A 243 20.01 15.37 28.41
CA ARG A 243 18.58 15.27 28.01
C ARG A 243 18.40 16.10 26.77
N VAL A 244 17.60 15.61 25.81
CA VAL A 244 17.16 16.46 24.71
C VAL A 244 16.49 17.68 25.33
N LEU A 245 16.82 18.85 24.84
CA LEU A 245 16.13 20.07 25.19
C LEU A 245 14.64 19.83 25.24
N ASP A 246 13.95 20.27 26.27
CA ASP A 246 12.51 20.20 26.50
C ASP A 246 11.94 18.85 27.00
N GLY A 247 12.76 17.97 27.59
CA GLY A 247 12.27 16.81 28.34
C GLY A 247 11.97 15.55 27.52
N ALA A 248 12.15 15.55 26.19
CA ALA A 248 12.03 14.37 25.38
C ALA A 248 13.32 13.51 25.42
N TYR A 249 13.18 12.18 25.41
CA TYR A 249 14.32 11.25 25.41
C TYR A 249 14.85 10.97 24.00
N PHE A 250 14.06 11.25 22.97
CA PHE A 250 14.40 11.16 21.55
C PHE A 250 13.53 12.13 20.77
N LYS A 251 13.94 12.45 19.55
CA LYS A 251 13.13 13.27 18.62
C LYS A 251 12.93 12.56 17.30
N ILE A 252 11.78 12.80 16.68
CA ILE A 252 11.39 12.24 15.41
C ILE A 252 11.32 13.36 14.38
N ASN A 253 12.01 13.17 13.26
CA ASN A 253 11.91 14.08 12.14
C ASN A 253 10.54 13.88 11.44
N GLU A 254 9.81 14.96 11.21
CA GLU A 254 8.51 14.94 10.53
C GLU A 254 8.58 14.56 9.04
N HIS A 255 9.77 14.37 8.47
CA HIS A 255 9.94 13.68 7.19
C HIS A 255 9.62 12.18 7.26
N GLY A 256 9.52 11.64 8.47
CA GLY A 256 9.15 10.26 8.75
C GLY A 256 10.32 9.41 9.25
N LEU A 257 10.01 8.21 9.68
CA LEU A 257 10.99 7.19 10.08
C LEU A 257 11.15 6.13 8.99
N ALA A 258 12.33 5.54 8.95
CA ALA A 258 12.66 4.45 8.04
C ALA A 258 11.64 3.29 8.14
N LEU A 259 11.29 2.75 6.98
CA LEU A 259 10.27 1.70 6.87
C LEU A 259 10.61 0.45 7.69
N TRP A 260 11.89 0.04 7.68
CA TRP A 260 12.36 -1.12 8.44
C TRP A 260 12.43 -0.85 9.94
N TRP A 261 12.53 0.43 10.37
CA TRP A 261 12.48 0.79 11.79
C TRP A 261 11.05 0.67 12.33
N THR A 262 10.09 1.22 11.63
CA THR A 262 8.67 1.18 12.03
C THR A 262 8.04 -0.20 11.85
N THR A 263 8.53 -0.98 10.87
CA THR A 263 8.01 -2.31 10.56
C THR A 263 9.14 -3.27 10.21
N PRO A 264 9.96 -3.71 11.18
CA PRO A 264 11.15 -4.53 10.91
C PRO A 264 10.82 -5.87 10.26
N LEU A 265 9.58 -6.36 10.38
CA LEU A 265 9.14 -7.59 9.75
C LEU A 265 9.19 -7.55 8.21
N TYR A 266 9.25 -6.38 7.57
CA TYR A 266 9.49 -6.32 6.13
C TYR A 266 10.86 -6.85 5.73
N LEU A 267 11.85 -6.84 6.62
CA LEU A 267 13.16 -7.44 6.38
C LEU A 267 13.09 -8.98 6.21
N TRP A 268 12.02 -9.61 6.74
CA TRP A 268 11.78 -11.06 6.51
C TRP A 268 11.53 -11.41 5.05
N LEU A 269 11.16 -10.45 4.21
CA LEU A 269 11.01 -10.69 2.77
C LEU A 269 12.34 -11.07 2.11
N PHE A 270 13.46 -10.61 2.66
CA PHE A 270 14.81 -10.86 2.14
C PHE A 270 15.49 -12.10 2.76
N ALA A 271 15.03 -12.59 3.89
CA ALA A 271 15.67 -13.69 4.60
C ALA A 271 15.11 -15.06 4.18
N PRO A 272 15.92 -16.01 3.70
CA PRO A 272 15.48 -17.11 2.82
C PRO A 272 15.16 -18.44 3.51
N LYS A 273 14.45 -18.51 4.62
CA LYS A 273 13.98 -19.83 5.13
C LYS A 273 12.51 -20.02 4.75
N LYS A 274 12.29 -20.62 3.58
CA LYS A 274 10.97 -21.01 3.10
C LYS A 274 10.72 -22.48 3.44
N ARG A 275 9.51 -22.81 3.88
CA ARG A 275 9.03 -24.17 3.85
C ARG A 275 8.90 -24.57 2.38
N THR A 276 9.39 -25.73 2.02
CA THR A 276 9.21 -26.32 0.69
C THR A 276 8.03 -27.30 0.72
N SER A 277 7.38 -27.50 -0.43
CA SER A 277 6.46 -28.63 -0.62
C SER A 277 7.21 -29.96 -0.52
N GLU A 278 6.50 -31.08 -0.38
CA GLU A 278 7.09 -32.43 -0.39
C GLU A 278 7.92 -32.69 -1.66
N GLU A 279 7.60 -31.99 -2.76
CA GLU A 279 8.33 -32.08 -4.05
C GLU A 279 9.54 -31.12 -4.13
N GLY A 280 9.93 -30.45 -3.03
CA GLY A 280 11.06 -29.53 -3.01
C GLY A 280 10.81 -28.15 -3.64
N VAL A 281 9.60 -27.88 -4.12
CA VAL A 281 9.23 -26.60 -4.71
C VAL A 281 8.99 -25.55 -3.61
N PRO A 282 9.55 -24.34 -3.68
CA PRO A 282 9.28 -23.28 -2.72
C PRO A 282 7.78 -22.92 -2.71
N TYR A 283 7.14 -23.07 -1.55
CA TYR A 283 5.71 -22.80 -1.43
C TYR A 283 5.38 -21.33 -1.79
N GLY A 284 4.40 -21.12 -2.65
CA GLY A 284 3.92 -19.80 -3.04
C GLY A 284 4.83 -19.02 -3.99
N GLY A 285 5.80 -19.67 -4.65
CA GLY A 285 6.79 -18.97 -5.51
C GLY A 285 6.16 -18.06 -6.57
N TRP A 286 5.15 -18.52 -7.33
CA TRP A 286 4.41 -17.70 -8.27
C TRP A 286 3.66 -16.56 -7.60
N LEU A 287 2.87 -16.87 -6.57
CA LEU A 287 2.04 -15.88 -5.88
C LEU A 287 2.87 -14.81 -5.18
N VAL A 288 3.96 -15.21 -4.48
CA VAL A 288 4.89 -14.25 -3.86
C VAL A 288 5.47 -13.31 -4.90
N GLY A 289 5.97 -13.86 -6.02
CA GLY A 289 6.56 -13.06 -7.08
C GLY A 289 5.54 -12.11 -7.73
N THR A 290 4.32 -12.57 -8.00
CA THR A 290 3.26 -11.74 -8.60
C THR A 290 2.81 -10.63 -7.67
N VAL A 291 2.67 -10.94 -6.37
CA VAL A 291 2.31 -9.95 -5.34
C VAL A 291 3.41 -8.90 -5.18
N LEU A 292 4.69 -9.31 -5.16
CA LEU A 292 5.81 -8.37 -5.09
C LEU A 292 5.94 -7.55 -6.37
N LEU A 293 5.69 -8.12 -7.55
CA LEU A 293 5.64 -7.38 -8.81
C LEU A 293 4.55 -6.30 -8.77
N ALA A 294 3.38 -6.62 -8.24
CA ALA A 294 2.30 -5.64 -8.07
C ALA A 294 2.69 -4.52 -7.09
N ALA A 295 3.33 -4.86 -5.97
CA ALA A 295 3.82 -3.88 -5.01
C ALA A 295 4.89 -2.94 -5.61
N ALA A 296 5.70 -3.44 -6.55
CA ALA A 296 6.80 -2.68 -7.15
C ALA A 296 6.31 -1.44 -7.92
N GLY A 297 5.14 -1.49 -8.55
CA GLY A 297 4.57 -0.35 -9.28
C GLY A 297 4.44 0.91 -8.41
N PRO A 298 3.55 0.92 -7.41
CA PRO A 298 3.40 2.08 -6.52
C PRO A 298 4.67 2.36 -5.69
N PHE A 299 5.46 1.35 -5.32
CA PHE A 299 6.75 1.54 -4.66
C PHE A 299 7.68 2.42 -5.49
N VAL A 300 7.92 2.09 -6.76
CA VAL A 300 8.78 2.86 -7.66
C VAL A 300 8.21 4.25 -7.86
N MET A 301 6.91 4.38 -8.15
CA MET A 301 6.29 5.69 -8.35
C MET A 301 6.43 6.60 -7.13
N ASN A 302 6.32 6.06 -5.92
CA ASN A 302 6.50 6.83 -4.71
C ASN A 302 7.95 7.31 -4.51
N LEU A 303 8.95 6.56 -5.01
CA LEU A 303 10.35 6.99 -4.98
C LEU A 303 10.64 8.15 -5.95
N PHE A 304 9.94 8.20 -7.07
CA PHE A 304 10.09 9.27 -8.07
C PHE A 304 9.15 10.45 -7.84
N TYR A 305 8.26 10.39 -6.84
CA TYR A 305 7.29 11.45 -6.56
C TYR A 305 7.95 12.67 -5.90
N GLN A 306 7.48 13.86 -6.23
CA GLN A 306 8.02 15.14 -5.77
C GLN A 306 8.03 15.32 -4.25
N ASN A 307 7.18 14.59 -3.52
CA ASN A 307 7.02 14.69 -2.06
C ASN A 307 7.40 13.37 -1.41
N SER A 308 8.15 13.43 -0.30
CA SER A 308 8.47 12.26 0.53
C SER A 308 7.36 11.87 1.51
N GLY A 309 6.24 12.61 1.54
CA GLY A 309 5.16 12.44 2.51
C GLY A 309 5.29 13.34 3.75
N TRP A 310 6.08 14.41 3.66
CA TRP A 310 6.35 15.34 4.74
C TRP A 310 5.12 15.64 5.63
N GLN A 311 5.36 15.88 6.92
CA GLN A 311 4.45 15.82 8.05
C GLN A 311 3.86 14.42 8.21
N GLN A 312 4.75 13.49 8.57
CA GLN A 312 4.41 12.10 8.85
C GLN A 312 5.29 11.54 9.97
N PHE A 313 4.76 10.55 10.67
CA PHE A 313 5.51 9.79 11.69
C PHE A 313 6.44 8.77 11.06
N GLY A 314 5.93 7.95 10.16
CA GLY A 314 6.65 6.93 9.39
C GLY A 314 6.39 7.12 7.89
N TYR A 315 7.05 6.34 7.04
CA TYR A 315 6.94 6.47 5.59
C TYR A 315 5.53 6.06 5.08
N ARG A 316 4.56 6.99 5.18
CA ARG A 316 3.13 6.72 4.93
C ARG A 316 2.81 6.25 3.51
N PHE A 317 3.65 6.60 2.53
CA PHE A 317 3.44 6.15 1.15
C PHE A 317 3.57 4.62 1.00
N SER A 318 4.19 3.94 1.97
CA SER A 318 4.19 2.48 2.00
C SER A 318 2.78 1.87 2.10
N ASN A 319 1.78 2.61 2.55
CA ASN A 319 0.38 2.15 2.57
C ASN A 319 -0.14 1.76 1.17
N ASP A 320 0.43 2.33 0.10
CA ASP A 320 0.05 2.01 -1.28
C ASP A 320 0.42 0.58 -1.70
N TYR A 321 1.32 -0.08 -0.96
CA TYR A 321 1.80 -1.44 -1.23
C TYR A 321 1.90 -2.33 0.02
N ALA A 322 1.70 -1.81 1.22
CA ALA A 322 1.82 -2.58 2.47
C ALA A 322 0.93 -3.85 2.53
N PRO A 323 -0.33 -3.85 2.07
CA PRO A 323 -1.13 -5.07 2.01
C PRO A 323 -0.46 -6.18 1.21
N PHE A 324 0.19 -5.84 0.10
CA PHE A 324 0.92 -6.79 -0.74
C PHE A 324 2.15 -7.35 -0.03
N LEU A 325 2.91 -6.49 0.68
CA LEU A 325 4.06 -6.96 1.45
C LEU A 325 3.65 -7.93 2.57
N VAL A 326 2.54 -7.66 3.24
CA VAL A 326 2.03 -8.55 4.30
C VAL A 326 1.54 -9.88 3.72
N VAL A 327 0.86 -9.86 2.57
CA VAL A 327 0.49 -11.11 1.85
C VAL A 327 1.75 -11.88 1.45
N ALA A 328 2.78 -11.22 0.93
CA ALA A 328 4.06 -11.86 0.59
C ALA A 328 4.76 -12.46 1.82
N LEU A 329 4.71 -11.78 2.98
CA LEU A 329 5.22 -12.32 4.26
C LEU A 329 4.46 -13.58 4.69
N ALA A 330 3.13 -13.57 4.59
CA ALA A 330 2.31 -14.72 4.94
C ALA A 330 2.59 -15.91 4.00
N LEU A 331 2.64 -15.67 2.68
CA LEU A 331 2.95 -16.68 1.67
C LEU A 331 4.38 -17.23 1.79
N GLY A 332 5.31 -16.46 2.35
CA GLY A 332 6.70 -16.88 2.60
C GLY A 332 6.83 -18.03 3.60
N ASN A 333 5.77 -18.38 4.30
CA ASN A 333 5.64 -19.53 5.22
C ASN A 333 6.78 -19.68 6.25
N ARG A 334 7.36 -18.58 6.73
CA ARG A 334 8.40 -18.61 7.76
C ARG A 334 7.80 -18.86 9.13
N ARG A 335 8.57 -19.52 10.01
CA ARG A 335 8.15 -19.75 11.39
C ARG A 335 8.04 -18.41 12.14
N GLN A 336 6.99 -18.28 12.94
CA GLN A 336 6.80 -17.18 13.88
C GLN A 336 7.55 -17.47 15.19
N GLY A 337 8.91 -17.47 15.13
CA GLY A 337 9.76 -17.68 16.29
C GLY A 337 9.91 -16.42 17.17
N ALA A 338 10.76 -16.49 18.21
CA ALA A 338 10.96 -15.40 19.16
C ALA A 338 11.31 -14.07 18.47
N LEU A 339 12.21 -14.09 17.48
CA LEU A 339 12.61 -12.88 16.73
C LEU A 339 11.43 -12.26 15.95
N PHE A 340 10.52 -13.08 15.42
CA PHE A 340 9.29 -12.58 14.78
C PHE A 340 8.41 -11.83 15.79
N TRP A 341 8.19 -12.41 16.96
CA TRP A 341 7.38 -11.79 18.00
C TRP A 341 8.00 -10.51 18.57
N THR A 342 9.31 -10.51 18.79
CA THR A 342 10.04 -9.29 19.21
C THR A 342 9.89 -8.19 18.15
N ALA A 343 10.05 -8.50 16.87
CA ALA A 343 9.90 -7.54 15.79
C ALA A 343 8.45 -7.05 15.64
N LEU A 344 7.47 -7.93 15.88
CA LEU A 344 6.04 -7.56 15.90
C LEU A 344 5.73 -6.60 17.04
N LEU A 345 6.17 -6.92 18.26
CA LEU A 345 5.97 -6.05 19.43
C LEU A 345 6.64 -4.69 19.24
N TRP A 346 7.87 -4.66 18.72
CA TRP A 346 8.56 -3.44 18.33
C TRP A 346 7.73 -2.61 17.35
N ALA A 347 7.26 -3.24 16.28
CA ALA A 347 6.46 -2.59 15.24
C ALA A 347 5.17 -1.99 15.82
N VAL A 348 4.45 -2.75 16.64
CA VAL A 348 3.21 -2.28 17.29
C VAL A 348 3.52 -1.12 18.25
N ALA A 349 4.57 -1.23 19.06
CA ALA A 349 4.92 -0.17 20.01
C ALA A 349 5.26 1.16 19.31
N TRP A 350 6.09 1.12 18.25
CA TRP A 350 6.45 2.34 17.51
C TRP A 350 5.25 2.94 16.78
N ASN A 351 4.45 2.15 16.08
CA ASN A 351 3.29 2.67 15.36
C ASN A 351 2.19 3.14 16.31
N ALA A 352 2.03 2.51 17.48
CA ALA A 352 1.15 3.01 18.55
C ALA A 352 1.64 4.35 19.09
N PHE A 353 2.96 4.50 19.34
CA PHE A 353 3.53 5.79 19.73
C PHE A 353 3.20 6.87 18.68
N GLY A 354 3.43 6.59 17.40
CA GLY A 354 3.10 7.54 16.33
C GLY A 354 1.59 7.88 16.26
N ALA A 355 0.72 6.88 16.44
CA ALA A 355 -0.73 7.07 16.43
C ALA A 355 -1.22 7.96 17.61
N LEU A 356 -0.58 7.84 18.77
CA LEU A 356 -0.98 8.53 19.98
C LEU A 356 -0.32 9.90 20.15
N SER A 357 0.85 10.12 19.54
CA SER A 357 1.67 11.31 19.80
C SER A 357 1.76 12.31 18.65
N PHE A 358 1.66 11.87 17.40
CA PHE A 358 1.88 12.74 16.24
C PHE A 358 0.80 13.82 16.16
N GLN A 359 1.24 15.09 16.17
CA GLN A 359 0.37 16.28 16.17
C GLN A 359 -0.70 16.26 17.29
N ARG A 360 -0.33 15.72 18.47
CA ARG A 360 -1.18 15.71 19.67
C ARG A 360 -0.58 16.61 20.75
N ALA A 361 -1.47 17.29 21.47
CA ALA A 361 -1.08 18.15 22.59
C ALA A 361 -0.26 17.38 23.64
N GLY A 362 0.84 17.97 24.09
CA GLY A 362 1.76 17.38 25.07
C GLY A 362 2.87 16.49 24.49
N PHE A 363 2.89 16.29 23.16
CA PHE A 363 3.93 15.51 22.49
C PHE A 363 4.77 16.30 21.48
N GLU A 364 4.60 17.62 21.41
CA GLU A 364 5.26 18.50 20.45
C GLU A 364 6.78 18.38 20.53
N ASN A 365 7.32 18.21 21.75
CA ASN A 365 8.75 18.10 22.02
C ASN A 365 9.41 16.85 21.40
N TYR A 366 8.62 15.85 21.03
CA TYR A 366 9.11 14.63 20.37
C TYR A 366 9.31 14.79 18.87
N TYR A 367 8.86 15.91 18.28
CA TYR A 367 8.89 16.11 16.84
C TYR A 367 9.70 17.34 16.45
N PHE A 368 10.35 17.28 15.30
CA PHE A 368 11.06 18.43 14.72
C PHE A 368 11.06 18.32 13.18
N VAL A 369 11.24 19.47 12.55
CA VAL A 369 11.47 19.58 11.11
C VAL A 369 12.93 19.94 10.90
N ASP A 370 13.64 19.11 10.15
CA ASP A 370 14.98 19.44 9.69
C ASP A 370 14.89 20.31 8.42
N GLY A 371 15.19 21.59 8.57
CA GLY A 371 15.15 22.58 7.47
C GLY A 371 16.09 22.23 6.32
N SER A 372 17.19 21.53 6.57
CA SER A 372 18.14 21.09 5.53
C SER A 372 17.52 20.10 4.54
N GLN A 373 16.51 19.33 4.99
CA GLN A 373 15.81 18.35 4.17
C GLN A 373 14.63 18.94 3.36
N THR A 374 14.27 20.20 3.59
CA THR A 374 13.22 20.87 2.82
C THR A 374 13.73 21.45 1.50
N ILE A 375 15.03 21.52 1.31
CA ILE A 375 15.71 22.25 0.23
C ILE A 375 15.99 21.38 -1.00
N LEU A 376 15.74 20.09 -0.94
CA LEU A 376 15.98 19.20 -2.09
C LEU A 376 14.74 19.01 -2.95
#